data_bb461fd54ee351d3a5ca9827bbfc1c8b
#
_entry.id   bb461fd54ee351d3a5ca9827bbfc1c8b
#
_cell.length_a   1.000
_cell.length_b   1.000
_cell.length_c   1.000
_cell.angle_alpha   90.00
_cell.angle_beta   90.00
_cell.angle_gamma   90.00
#
_symmetry.space_group_name_H-M   'P 1'
#
loop_
_entity.id
_entity.type
_entity.pdbx_description
1 polymer ?
#
loop_
_entity_poly.entity_id
_entity_poly.type
_entity_poly.pdbx_seq_one_letter_code
_entity_poly.pdbx_strand_id
1 'polypeptide(L)'
;MMITIRKGEKTMAIGERIRFIRNLRGMTQKWLGQAVGFPQKTADIRMAQYESGSRTPKEDLVKALANVLEVSPLALNIPDIDSDLGFIHTLFAIEDIHGVRAERQGDEVHIVFDGSKRTMDESIFKMLSAWADQAEKLKNGEINKDQYDRWRYTFPAEDTTQIWAKVPSQALSDMLIEALKEEK
;
A
#
# COMPACT_ATOMS: atom_id res chain seq x y z
N MET A 1 35.35 10.93 -5.11
CA MET A 1 34.71 10.98 -3.78
C MET A 1 33.94 9.67 -3.61
N MET A 2 34.55 8.71 -2.89
CA MET A 2 33.93 7.39 -2.68
C MET A 2 32.79 7.54 -1.67
N ILE A 3 31.56 7.29 -2.10
CA ILE A 3 30.41 7.22 -1.20
C ILE A 3 30.49 5.84 -0.53
N THR A 4 30.84 5.83 0.76
CA THR A 4 30.83 4.62 1.57
C THR A 4 29.38 4.26 1.86
N ILE A 5 28.84 3.28 1.14
CA ILE A 5 27.52 2.71 1.44
C ILE A 5 27.61 2.02 2.80
N ARG A 6 26.97 2.57 3.82
CA ARG A 6 26.84 1.93 5.13
C ARG A 6 25.99 0.67 4.99
N LYS A 7 26.65 -0.47 5.16
CA LYS A 7 26.01 -1.79 5.23
C LYS A 7 25.10 -1.81 6.48
N GLY A 8 23.79 -1.64 6.33
CA GLY A 8 22.85 -1.72 7.43
C GLY A 8 21.62 -0.81 7.37
N GLU A 9 21.35 -0.12 6.26
CA GLU A 9 20.02 0.50 6.11
C GLU A 9 19.00 -0.62 5.85
N LYS A 10 18.45 -1.10 6.99
CA LYS A 10 17.28 -1.96 6.99
C LYS A 10 16.13 -1.17 6.37
N THR A 11 15.45 -1.75 5.42
CA THR A 11 14.12 -1.34 5.00
C THR A 11 13.23 -1.12 6.23
N MET A 12 13.20 0.11 6.72
CA MET A 12 12.36 0.50 7.87
C MET A 12 10.89 0.62 7.49
N ALA A 13 10.61 0.62 6.19
CA ALA A 13 9.32 0.95 5.62
C ALA A 13 8.13 0.23 6.28
N ILE A 14 8.17 -1.09 6.45
CA ILE A 14 7.02 -1.82 7.03
C ILE A 14 6.83 -1.53 8.53
N GLY A 15 7.90 -1.45 9.31
CA GLY A 15 7.84 -1.19 10.75
C GLY A 15 7.33 0.22 11.04
N GLU A 16 7.85 1.21 10.36
CA GLU A 16 7.40 2.60 10.47
C GLU A 16 5.95 2.77 10.00
N ARG A 17 5.56 2.05 8.94
CA ARG A 17 4.19 2.07 8.46
C ARG A 17 3.20 1.48 9.47
N ILE A 18 3.55 0.37 10.10
CA ILE A 18 2.77 -0.22 11.21
C ILE A 18 2.62 0.81 12.34
N ARG A 19 3.72 1.42 12.77
CA ARG A 19 3.74 2.45 13.82
C ARG A 19 2.86 3.65 13.45
N PHE A 20 2.96 4.14 12.23
CA PHE A 20 2.19 5.27 11.75
C PHE A 20 0.68 4.98 11.82
N ILE A 21 0.23 3.86 11.25
CA ILE A 21 -1.19 3.50 11.21
C ILE A 21 -1.72 3.17 12.61
N ARG A 22 -0.93 2.49 13.44
CA ARG A 22 -1.27 2.24 14.85
C ARG A 22 -1.51 3.56 15.61
N ASN A 23 -0.63 4.53 15.45
CA ASN A 23 -0.79 5.85 16.08
C ASN A 23 -2.01 6.59 15.56
N LEU A 24 -2.27 6.54 14.26
CA LEU A 24 -3.46 7.11 13.63
C LEU A 24 -4.76 6.53 14.20
N ARG A 25 -4.74 5.23 14.57
CA ARG A 25 -5.86 4.54 15.24
C ARG A 25 -5.90 4.71 16.76
N GLY A 26 -4.98 5.50 17.34
CA GLY A 26 -4.90 5.71 18.80
C GLY A 26 -4.54 4.45 19.61
N MET A 27 -4.01 3.42 18.97
CA MET A 27 -3.69 2.15 19.64
C MET A 27 -2.32 2.18 20.31
N THR A 28 -2.17 1.48 21.45
CA THR A 28 -0.86 1.26 22.07
C THR A 28 -0.17 0.04 21.46
N GLN A 29 1.17 -0.02 21.53
CA GLN A 29 1.96 -1.20 21.12
C GLN A 29 1.49 -2.46 21.84
N LYS A 30 1.23 -2.35 23.14
CA LYS A 30 0.75 -3.48 23.95
C LYS A 30 -0.61 -3.98 23.46
N TRP A 31 -1.54 -3.09 23.23
CA TRP A 31 -2.88 -3.44 22.76
C TRP A 31 -2.82 -4.12 21.37
N LEU A 32 -2.12 -3.52 20.40
CA LEU A 32 -1.98 -4.09 19.07
C LEU A 32 -1.27 -5.45 19.11
N GLY A 33 -0.20 -5.57 19.92
CA GLY A 33 0.51 -6.83 20.09
C GLY A 33 -0.38 -7.95 20.65
N GLN A 34 -1.21 -7.64 21.63
CA GLN A 34 -2.19 -8.60 22.18
C GLN A 34 -3.26 -8.99 21.15
N ALA A 35 -3.77 -8.01 20.41
CA ALA A 35 -4.81 -8.23 19.38
C ALA A 35 -4.33 -9.16 18.26
N VAL A 36 -3.02 -9.14 17.93
CA VAL A 36 -2.43 -10.08 16.96
C VAL A 36 -1.91 -11.38 17.59
N GLY A 37 -2.25 -11.64 18.85
CA GLY A 37 -1.98 -12.93 19.52
C GLY A 37 -0.65 -13.01 20.28
N PHE A 38 0.05 -11.88 20.55
CA PHE A 38 1.24 -11.92 21.39
C PHE A 38 0.87 -12.05 22.89
N PRO A 39 1.68 -12.82 23.66
CA PRO A 39 1.47 -12.92 25.10
C PRO A 39 1.50 -11.55 25.78
N GLN A 40 0.59 -11.29 26.70
CA GLN A 40 0.41 -10.01 27.39
C GLN A 40 1.71 -9.43 27.99
N LYS A 41 2.61 -10.30 28.49
CA LYS A 41 3.89 -9.90 29.12
C LYS A 41 4.94 -9.40 28.13
N THR A 42 4.80 -9.70 26.83
CA THR A 42 5.81 -9.41 25.80
C THR A 42 5.24 -8.70 24.57
N ALA A 43 3.95 -8.37 24.61
CA ALA A 43 3.24 -7.81 23.46
C ALA A 43 3.81 -6.47 23.01
N ASP A 44 4.08 -5.56 23.95
CA ASP A 44 4.69 -4.26 23.73
C ASP A 44 6.13 -4.37 23.20
N ILE A 45 6.95 -5.23 23.84
CA ILE A 45 8.35 -5.44 23.45
C ILE A 45 8.43 -6.00 22.02
N ARG A 46 7.58 -6.99 21.71
CA ARG A 46 7.54 -7.57 20.34
C ARG A 46 7.09 -6.55 19.31
N MET A 47 6.05 -5.79 19.62
CA MET A 47 5.56 -4.75 18.71
C MET A 47 6.61 -3.67 18.48
N ALA A 48 7.31 -3.21 19.54
CA ALA A 48 8.41 -2.27 19.41
C ALA A 48 9.54 -2.80 18.53
N GLN A 49 9.85 -4.11 18.58
CA GLN A 49 10.85 -4.73 17.71
C GLN A 49 10.45 -4.71 16.23
N TYR A 50 9.16 -4.91 15.91
CA TYR A 50 8.66 -4.80 14.54
C TYR A 50 8.63 -3.34 14.06
N GLU A 51 8.14 -2.42 14.88
CA GLU A 51 8.06 -1.00 14.56
C GLU A 51 9.44 -0.34 14.39
N SER A 52 10.46 -0.81 15.12
CA SER A 52 11.85 -0.33 14.98
C SER A 52 12.62 -0.99 13.83
N GLY A 53 12.02 -1.96 13.13
CA GLY A 53 12.70 -2.74 12.12
C GLY A 53 13.75 -3.74 12.66
N SER A 54 13.86 -3.92 13.99
CA SER A 54 14.74 -4.94 14.60
C SER A 54 14.30 -6.35 14.22
N ARG A 55 13.02 -6.51 13.87
CA ARG A 55 12.43 -7.72 13.29
C ARG A 55 11.55 -7.36 12.12
N THR A 56 11.55 -8.21 11.10
CA THR A 56 10.63 -8.10 9.96
C THR A 56 9.45 -9.06 10.19
N PRO A 57 8.19 -8.57 10.13
CA PRO A 57 7.03 -9.43 10.26
C PRO A 57 6.93 -10.37 9.05
N LYS A 58 6.57 -11.63 9.30
CA LYS A 58 6.24 -12.58 8.23
C LYS A 58 4.83 -12.28 7.70
N GLU A 59 4.52 -12.83 6.53
CA GLU A 59 3.26 -12.58 5.81
C GLU A 59 2.01 -12.79 6.67
N ASP A 60 1.96 -13.87 7.46
CA ASP A 60 0.82 -14.14 8.34
C ASP A 60 0.62 -13.05 9.39
N LEU A 61 1.72 -12.55 9.97
CA LEU A 61 1.67 -11.45 10.93
C LEU A 61 1.27 -10.13 10.24
N VAL A 62 1.73 -9.88 9.01
CA VAL A 62 1.31 -8.72 8.22
C VAL A 62 -0.20 -8.75 7.99
N LYS A 63 -0.77 -9.89 7.60
CA LYS A 63 -2.21 -10.08 7.43
C LYS A 63 -2.98 -9.85 8.73
N ALA A 64 -2.48 -10.40 9.85
CA ALA A 64 -3.10 -10.21 11.17
C ALA A 64 -3.07 -8.73 11.61
N LEU A 65 -1.93 -8.06 11.44
CA LEU A 65 -1.78 -6.62 11.72
C LEU A 65 -2.72 -5.79 10.84
N ALA A 66 -2.77 -6.06 9.54
CA ALA A 66 -3.64 -5.36 8.60
C ALA A 66 -5.11 -5.49 9.00
N ASN A 67 -5.54 -6.69 9.39
CA ASN A 67 -6.90 -6.93 9.85
C ASN A 67 -7.25 -6.14 11.12
N VAL A 68 -6.36 -6.15 12.14
CA VAL A 68 -6.58 -5.41 13.40
C VAL A 68 -6.54 -3.89 13.19
N LEU A 69 -5.68 -3.42 12.29
CA LEU A 69 -5.54 -2.01 11.92
C LEU A 69 -6.62 -1.53 10.93
N GLU A 70 -7.45 -2.45 10.42
CA GLU A 70 -8.49 -2.17 9.41
C GLU A 70 -7.91 -1.52 8.14
N VAL A 71 -6.86 -2.12 7.59
CA VAL A 71 -6.19 -1.66 6.36
C VAL A 71 -5.91 -2.84 5.42
N SER A 72 -5.65 -2.52 4.15
CA SER A 72 -5.12 -3.53 3.22
C SER A 72 -3.71 -3.97 3.66
N PRO A 73 -3.35 -5.27 3.57
CA PRO A 73 -1.97 -5.71 3.76
C PRO A 73 -0.96 -4.97 2.88
N LEU A 74 -1.38 -4.54 1.68
CA LEU A 74 -0.56 -3.75 0.76
C LEU A 74 -0.26 -2.34 1.31
N ALA A 75 -1.13 -1.78 2.15
CA ALA A 75 -0.89 -0.50 2.80
C ALA A 75 0.22 -0.55 3.87
N LEU A 76 0.57 -1.75 4.35
CA LEU A 76 1.69 -1.98 5.26
C LEU A 76 3.00 -2.30 4.52
N ASN A 77 2.92 -2.98 3.37
CA ASN A 77 4.06 -3.46 2.62
C ASN A 77 4.33 -2.55 1.41
N ILE A 78 4.84 -1.37 1.67
CA ILE A 78 5.24 -0.41 0.64
C ILE A 78 6.75 -0.53 0.34
N PRO A 79 7.21 -0.18 -0.88
CA PRO A 79 8.63 -0.09 -1.20
C PRO A 79 9.38 0.87 -0.29
N ASP A 80 10.71 0.74 -0.23
CA ASP A 80 11.58 1.72 0.46
C ASP A 80 11.58 3.04 -0.33
N ILE A 81 10.78 3.98 0.14
CA ILE A 81 10.68 5.35 -0.39
C ILE A 81 11.10 6.40 0.66
N ASP A 82 11.69 5.94 1.76
CA ASP A 82 11.99 6.81 2.91
C ASP A 82 13.30 7.58 2.70
N SER A 83 14.19 7.11 1.81
CA SER A 83 15.37 7.85 1.41
C SER A 83 15.11 8.65 0.12
N ASP A 84 15.69 9.85 0.01
CA ASP A 84 15.57 10.69 -1.19
C ASP A 84 16.00 9.94 -2.47
N LEU A 85 17.07 9.14 -2.38
CA LEU A 85 17.53 8.32 -3.49
C LEU A 85 16.58 7.14 -3.78
N GLY A 86 16.06 6.47 -2.77
CA GLY A 86 15.07 5.40 -2.93
C GLY A 86 13.79 5.93 -3.58
N PHE A 87 13.30 7.07 -3.11
CA PHE A 87 12.14 7.74 -3.66
C PHE A 87 12.33 8.10 -5.14
N ILE A 88 13.44 8.78 -5.50
CA ILE A 88 13.67 9.20 -6.90
C ILE A 88 13.88 7.99 -7.83
N HIS A 89 14.58 6.94 -7.40
CA HIS A 89 14.72 5.72 -8.19
C HIS A 89 13.39 4.97 -8.35
N THR A 90 12.50 5.04 -7.36
CA THR A 90 11.13 4.51 -7.49
C THR A 90 10.37 5.26 -8.58
N LEU A 91 10.47 6.59 -8.63
CA LEU A 91 9.85 7.38 -9.70
C LEU A 91 10.43 7.06 -11.07
N PHE A 92 11.75 6.86 -11.20
CA PHE A 92 12.38 6.44 -12.47
C PHE A 92 11.88 5.05 -12.91
N ALA A 93 11.74 4.10 -11.99
CA ALA A 93 11.17 2.79 -12.32
C ALA A 93 9.70 2.89 -12.76
N ILE A 94 8.92 3.78 -12.16
CA ILE A 94 7.53 4.04 -12.57
C ILE A 94 7.49 4.68 -13.96
N GLU A 95 8.43 5.59 -14.29
CA GLU A 95 8.59 6.14 -15.63
C GLU A 95 8.88 5.04 -16.66
N ASP A 96 9.86 4.17 -16.38
CA ASP A 96 10.26 3.08 -17.29
C ASP A 96 9.13 2.08 -17.56
N ILE A 97 8.34 1.74 -16.53
CA ILE A 97 7.31 0.69 -16.61
C ILE A 97 5.98 1.24 -17.13
N HIS A 98 5.59 2.43 -16.67
CA HIS A 98 4.24 2.97 -16.89
C HIS A 98 4.22 4.22 -17.76
N GLY A 99 5.37 4.69 -18.25
CA GLY A 99 5.46 5.87 -19.11
C GLY A 99 5.03 7.18 -18.44
N VAL A 100 5.14 7.23 -17.12
CA VAL A 100 4.96 8.45 -16.32
C VAL A 100 6.07 9.45 -16.66
N ARG A 101 5.80 10.73 -16.55
CA ARG A 101 6.83 11.76 -16.80
C ARG A 101 6.76 12.89 -15.77
N ALA A 102 7.88 13.51 -15.54
CA ALA A 102 7.96 14.73 -14.75
C ALA A 102 7.84 15.96 -15.65
N GLU A 103 7.00 16.92 -15.27
CA GLU A 103 6.81 18.19 -15.98
C GLU A 103 6.98 19.36 -15.01
N ARG A 104 7.66 20.43 -15.46
CA ARG A 104 7.78 21.66 -14.69
C ARG A 104 6.72 22.66 -15.14
N GLN A 105 5.97 23.21 -14.19
CA GLN A 105 5.00 24.28 -14.42
C GLN A 105 5.29 25.41 -13.42
N GLY A 106 6.00 26.45 -13.88
CA GLY A 106 6.50 27.50 -12.98
C GLY A 106 7.49 26.95 -11.95
N ASP A 107 7.20 27.13 -10.67
CA ASP A 107 7.99 26.61 -9.55
C ASP A 107 7.56 25.20 -9.08
N GLU A 108 6.53 24.62 -9.72
CA GLU A 108 6.01 23.30 -9.37
C GLU A 108 6.58 22.21 -10.29
N VAL A 109 6.72 20.99 -9.74
CA VAL A 109 7.03 19.77 -10.51
C VAL A 109 5.84 18.83 -10.42
N HIS A 110 5.28 18.49 -11.57
CA HIS A 110 4.13 17.62 -11.70
C HIS A 110 4.57 16.22 -12.19
N ILE A 111 4.00 15.20 -11.59
CA ILE A 111 4.13 13.81 -12.09
C ILE A 111 2.87 13.51 -12.88
N VAL A 112 3.03 13.30 -14.19
CA VAL A 112 1.93 13.18 -15.13
C VAL A 112 1.74 11.74 -15.56
N PHE A 113 0.52 11.23 -15.36
CA PHE A 113 0.04 9.95 -15.83
C PHE A 113 -0.89 10.18 -17.03
N ASP A 114 -0.44 9.85 -18.23
CA ASP A 114 -1.15 10.13 -19.48
C ASP A 114 -1.88 8.88 -20.00
N GLY A 115 -3.18 8.78 -19.70
CA GLY A 115 -4.04 7.66 -20.12
C GLY A 115 -4.26 7.55 -21.63
N SER A 116 -3.87 8.56 -22.42
CA SER A 116 -3.97 8.50 -23.89
C SER A 116 -2.84 7.68 -24.53
N LYS A 117 -1.77 7.43 -23.79
CA LYS A 117 -0.61 6.67 -24.27
C LYS A 117 -0.80 5.17 -24.05
N ARG A 118 -0.42 4.39 -25.05
CA ARG A 118 -0.44 2.91 -25.01
C ARG A 118 0.47 2.28 -23.93
N THR A 119 1.36 3.05 -23.33
CA THR A 119 2.28 2.61 -22.27
C THR A 119 1.62 2.56 -20.90
N MET A 120 0.50 3.26 -20.71
CA MET A 120 -0.25 3.25 -19.46
C MET A 120 -1.25 2.08 -19.47
N ASP A 121 -1.20 1.23 -18.45
CA ASP A 121 -2.23 0.22 -18.23
C ASP A 121 -3.56 0.90 -17.85
N GLU A 122 -4.64 0.53 -18.53
CA GLU A 122 -5.97 1.11 -18.32
C GLU A 122 -6.45 0.94 -16.87
N SER A 123 -6.11 -0.18 -16.24
CA SER A 123 -6.50 -0.44 -14.85
C SER A 123 -5.79 0.49 -13.88
N ILE A 124 -4.51 0.75 -14.10
CA ILE A 124 -3.72 1.70 -13.29
C ILE A 124 -4.27 3.12 -13.47
N PHE A 125 -4.57 3.51 -14.71
CA PHE A 125 -5.13 4.83 -14.98
C PHE A 125 -6.48 5.04 -14.27
N LYS A 126 -7.34 4.02 -14.26
CA LYS A 126 -8.62 4.06 -13.51
C LYS A 126 -8.40 4.20 -12.00
N MET A 127 -7.42 3.48 -11.43
CA MET A 127 -7.09 3.61 -10.00
C MET A 127 -6.56 5.01 -9.65
N LEU A 128 -5.72 5.59 -10.51
CA LEU A 128 -5.21 6.96 -10.34
C LEU A 128 -6.32 7.99 -10.46
N SER A 129 -7.26 7.80 -11.41
CA SER A 129 -8.44 8.67 -11.56
C SER A 129 -9.33 8.60 -10.31
N ALA A 130 -9.60 7.40 -9.80
CA ALA A 130 -10.35 7.23 -8.54
C ALA A 130 -9.66 7.94 -7.36
N TRP A 131 -8.34 7.89 -7.29
CA TRP A 131 -7.59 8.63 -6.28
C TRP A 131 -7.71 10.14 -6.46
N ALA A 132 -7.60 10.64 -7.69
CA ALA A 132 -7.78 12.06 -7.99
C ALA A 132 -9.18 12.55 -7.61
N ASP A 133 -10.23 11.78 -7.92
CA ASP A 133 -11.62 12.09 -7.56
C ASP A 133 -11.80 12.18 -6.04
N GLN A 134 -11.21 11.26 -5.27
CA GLN A 134 -11.27 11.30 -3.80
C GLN A 134 -10.49 12.49 -3.22
N ALA A 135 -9.36 12.85 -3.83
CA ALA A 135 -8.59 14.02 -3.42
C ALA A 135 -9.37 15.33 -3.70
N GLU A 136 -10.09 15.39 -4.83
CA GLU A 136 -10.95 16.53 -5.17
C GLU A 136 -12.13 16.64 -4.18
N LYS A 137 -12.80 15.56 -3.84
CA LYS A 137 -13.87 15.54 -2.82
C LYS A 137 -13.38 16.04 -1.48
N LEU A 138 -12.18 15.64 -1.05
CA LEU A 138 -11.57 16.17 0.17
C LEU A 138 -11.31 17.68 0.07
N LYS A 139 -10.76 18.15 -1.06
CA LYS A 139 -10.50 19.56 -1.31
C LYS A 139 -11.78 20.40 -1.28
N ASN A 140 -12.87 19.87 -1.82
CA ASN A 140 -14.18 20.53 -1.88
C ASN A 140 -14.97 20.41 -0.57
N GLY A 141 -14.48 19.66 0.42
CA GLY A 141 -15.18 19.44 1.71
C GLY A 141 -16.34 18.46 1.63
N GLU A 142 -16.49 17.69 0.54
CA GLU A 142 -17.51 16.68 0.37
C GLU A 142 -17.26 15.45 1.27
N ILE A 143 -15.98 15.18 1.53
CA ILE A 143 -15.52 14.17 2.49
C ILE A 143 -14.51 14.80 3.45
N ASN A 144 -14.42 14.26 4.66
CA ASN A 144 -13.40 14.68 5.63
C ASN A 144 -12.11 13.86 5.49
N LYS A 145 -11.08 14.27 6.25
CA LYS A 145 -9.76 13.62 6.22
C LYS A 145 -9.83 12.16 6.65
N ASP A 146 -10.66 11.80 7.63
CA ASP A 146 -10.77 10.43 8.14
C ASP A 146 -11.40 9.52 7.06
N GLN A 147 -12.42 10.00 6.35
CA GLN A 147 -13.04 9.28 5.25
C GLN A 147 -12.07 9.08 4.08
N TYR A 148 -11.29 10.11 3.74
CA TYR A 148 -10.25 10.02 2.71
C TYR A 148 -9.15 9.04 3.08
N ASP A 149 -8.65 9.08 4.33
CA ASP A 149 -7.61 8.17 4.81
C ASP A 149 -8.12 6.73 4.91
N ARG A 150 -9.37 6.55 5.34
CA ARG A 150 -10.01 5.24 5.34
C ARG A 150 -10.02 4.65 3.93
N TRP A 151 -10.53 5.38 2.93
CA TRP A 151 -10.55 4.93 1.53
C TRP A 151 -9.15 4.54 1.04
N ARG A 152 -8.14 5.39 1.25
CA ARG A 152 -6.76 5.10 0.83
C ARG A 152 -6.18 3.84 1.45
N TYR A 153 -6.42 3.63 2.74
CA TYR A 153 -5.80 2.53 3.47
C TYR A 153 -6.54 1.20 3.29
N THR A 154 -7.81 1.24 2.94
CA THR A 154 -8.59 0.04 2.62
C THR A 154 -8.62 -0.28 1.13
N PHE A 155 -8.12 0.61 0.27
CA PHE A 155 -8.14 0.42 -1.18
C PHE A 155 -7.63 -0.97 -1.59
N PRO A 156 -8.30 -1.68 -2.50
CA PRO A 156 -9.47 -1.29 -3.28
C PRO A 156 -10.83 -1.65 -2.66
N ALA A 157 -10.89 -2.14 -1.42
CA ALA A 157 -12.10 -2.72 -0.84
C ALA A 157 -13.29 -1.74 -0.75
N GLU A 158 -13.03 -0.45 -0.53
CA GLU A 158 -14.05 0.61 -0.46
C GLU A 158 -14.14 1.45 -1.75
N ASP A 159 -13.41 1.06 -2.80
CA ASP A 159 -13.52 1.73 -4.10
C ASP A 159 -14.77 1.26 -4.86
N THR A 160 -15.69 2.19 -5.11
CA THR A 160 -16.93 1.94 -5.86
C THR A 160 -16.82 2.35 -7.34
N THR A 161 -15.69 2.90 -7.76
CA THR A 161 -15.49 3.39 -9.14
C THR A 161 -15.22 2.27 -10.12
N GLN A 162 -14.79 1.09 -9.62
CA GLN A 162 -14.48 -0.08 -10.41
C GLN A 162 -15.12 -1.34 -9.82
N ILE A 163 -15.43 -2.29 -10.72
CA ILE A 163 -15.83 -3.64 -10.30
C ILE A 163 -14.54 -4.43 -10.08
N TRP A 164 -14.15 -4.59 -8.83
CA TRP A 164 -13.02 -5.44 -8.42
C TRP A 164 -13.48 -6.90 -8.42
N ALA A 165 -13.50 -7.54 -9.61
CA ALA A 165 -13.74 -8.97 -9.67
C ALA A 165 -12.60 -9.70 -8.92
N LYS A 166 -12.95 -10.51 -7.90
CA LYS A 166 -12.00 -11.49 -7.39
C LYS A 166 -11.61 -12.38 -8.55
N VAL A 167 -10.34 -12.38 -8.94
CA VAL A 167 -9.83 -13.37 -9.88
C VAL A 167 -10.13 -14.74 -9.26
N PRO A 168 -10.86 -15.62 -9.95
CA PRO A 168 -11.14 -16.96 -9.42
C PRO A 168 -9.82 -17.63 -9.05
N SER A 169 -9.78 -18.33 -7.92
CA SER A 169 -8.60 -19.14 -7.59
C SER A 169 -8.35 -20.13 -8.73
N GLN A 170 -7.08 -20.52 -8.94
CA GLN A 170 -6.74 -21.50 -9.99
C GLN A 170 -7.64 -22.73 -9.92
N ALA A 171 -7.93 -23.21 -8.69
CA ALA A 171 -8.84 -24.32 -8.46
C ALA A 171 -10.27 -24.08 -8.99
N LEU A 172 -10.79 -22.85 -8.85
CA LEU A 172 -12.12 -22.50 -9.38
C LEU A 172 -12.10 -22.39 -10.91
N SER A 173 -11.02 -21.89 -11.49
CA SER A 173 -10.82 -21.87 -12.95
C SER A 173 -10.74 -23.29 -13.52
N ASP A 174 -10.03 -24.19 -12.86
CA ASP A 174 -9.89 -25.59 -13.27
C ASP A 174 -11.23 -26.33 -13.18
N MET A 175 -12.02 -26.10 -12.12
CA MET A 175 -13.39 -26.65 -11.98
C MET A 175 -14.34 -26.15 -13.09
N LEU A 176 -14.28 -24.88 -13.45
CA LEU A 176 -15.09 -24.31 -14.54
C LEU A 176 -14.71 -24.90 -15.91
N ILE A 177 -13.42 -25.09 -16.15
CA ILE A 177 -12.93 -25.73 -17.38
C ILE A 177 -13.38 -27.20 -17.47
N GLU A 178 -13.39 -27.91 -16.33
CA GLU A 178 -13.83 -29.30 -16.27
C GLU A 178 -15.34 -29.43 -16.51
N ALA A 179 -16.14 -28.59 -15.87
CA ALA A 179 -17.59 -28.53 -16.08
C ALA A 179 -17.98 -28.25 -17.53
N LEU A 180 -17.26 -27.32 -18.21
CA LEU A 180 -17.48 -27.00 -19.61
C LEU A 180 -17.06 -28.12 -20.59
N LYS A 181 -16.26 -29.11 -20.14
CA LYS A 181 -15.89 -30.29 -20.94
C LYS A 181 -16.91 -31.41 -20.83
N GLU A 182 -17.67 -31.48 -19.73
CA GLU A 182 -18.71 -32.49 -19.51
C GLU A 182 -20.02 -32.16 -20.25
N GLU A 183 -20.23 -30.91 -20.70
CA GLU A 183 -21.40 -30.49 -21.48
C GLU A 183 -21.25 -30.67 -23.00
N LYS A 184 -20.17 -31.29 -23.47
CA LYS A 184 -19.96 -31.62 -24.92
C LYS A 184 -19.97 -33.11 -25.14
#